data_2d1d0a3fb691187fa923b3533d2e03ab
#
_entry.id   2d1d0a3fb691187fa923b3533d2e03ab
#
_cell.length_a   1.000
_cell.length_b   1.000
_cell.length_c   1.000
_cell.angle_alpha   90.00
_cell.angle_beta   90.00
_cell.angle_gamma   90.00
#
_symmetry.space_group_name_H-M   'P 1'
#
loop_
_entity.id
_entity.type
_entity.pdbx_description
1 polymer ?
#
loop_
_entity_poly.entity_id
_entity_poly.type
_entity_poly.pdbx_seq_one_letter_code
_entity_poly.pdbx_strand_id
1 'polypeptide(L)'
;MAEDRVPGLFAPQRRALTIGLVLSITFVASEALAVVTVMPVAARELGGLRLYGWVFSGFLLGSVIGIVLAGREADRRGPAVPFVAGLALFGAGLAIAGLAPAMGVLVAGRVLQGMGAGAVPSVAYATIGRSLPGALRARMMAVLSTAWVLPGLAGPVLAAVVAHAFGWRWVFLGLLPVVAVAGSIAVPALIRLGPPGTAAPQGHRLIDALRTAAGATLLLAGLTLAAGPGQVPGGCALVLAGALVGLPALRRLLPPGTLTARPGLPATILTRGLLTFAFFGADAYVTLAITAIRHRSPAYAGLAVTGATLSWTAGAWVQARLNDKWEGRRLVRTGLVIVLAGIAGMILVLQPGVPVAVGLAAWTVAGLGMGLAYAPLSLMMLREAPAGREGRASASLNLADVLGTAIGIGVGGAAVAAGAGRDLPLGIAAAFAVAAAVAAVALALTRRLPAGTTSSPPSVAARPPAGESVAEGPPEARARPGGGGALAAGPGRPARASPDEGHSRTRPPG
;
A
#
# COMPACT_ATOMS: atom_id res chain seq x y z
N MET A 1 -26.02 4.11 36.02
CA MET A 1 -25.86 3.79 34.59
C MET A 1 -24.48 3.19 34.42
N ALA A 2 -24.39 1.87 34.22
CA ALA A 2 -23.12 1.22 33.88
C ALA A 2 -22.78 1.65 32.48
N GLU A 3 -21.69 2.41 32.28
CA GLU A 3 -21.08 2.64 30.97
C GLU A 3 -20.76 1.26 30.39
N ASP A 4 -21.43 0.87 29.33
CA ASP A 4 -21.10 -0.29 28.51
C ASP A 4 -19.69 -0.06 27.93
N ARG A 5 -18.68 -0.47 28.69
CA ARG A 5 -17.27 -0.42 28.24
C ARG A 5 -17.14 -1.35 27.05
N VAL A 6 -17.04 -0.76 25.85
CA VAL A 6 -16.79 -1.51 24.63
C VAL A 6 -15.58 -2.44 24.86
N PRO A 7 -15.76 -3.78 24.76
CA PRO A 7 -14.68 -4.73 25.01
C PRO A 7 -13.45 -4.41 24.16
N GLY A 8 -12.26 -4.44 24.77
CA GLY A 8 -11.00 -4.09 24.09
C GLY A 8 -10.64 -5.01 22.92
N LEU A 9 -9.57 -4.70 22.20
CA LEU A 9 -9.07 -5.50 21.05
C LEU A 9 -8.71 -6.94 21.44
N PHE A 10 -8.22 -7.14 22.66
CA PHE A 10 -7.80 -8.45 23.18
C PHE A 10 -8.88 -9.15 24.02
N ALA A 11 -10.13 -8.65 24.00
CA ALA A 11 -11.25 -9.35 24.60
C ALA A 11 -11.43 -10.76 23.95
N PRO A 12 -11.94 -11.76 24.68
CA PRO A 12 -12.04 -13.14 24.19
C PRO A 12 -12.66 -13.29 22.80
N GLN A 13 -13.65 -12.46 22.46
CA GLN A 13 -14.37 -12.49 21.18
C GLN A 13 -13.53 -11.96 20.01
N ARG A 14 -12.52 -11.11 20.27
CA ARG A 14 -11.74 -10.39 19.24
C ARG A 14 -10.27 -10.78 19.22
N ARG A 15 -9.75 -11.39 20.30
CA ARG A 15 -8.32 -11.69 20.44
C ARG A 15 -7.76 -12.52 19.29
N ALA A 16 -8.49 -13.56 18.85
CA ALA A 16 -8.04 -14.41 17.75
C ALA A 16 -7.92 -13.62 16.43
N LEU A 17 -8.91 -12.76 16.11
CA LEU A 17 -8.85 -11.87 14.95
C LEU A 17 -7.68 -10.90 15.06
N THR A 18 -7.53 -10.22 16.21
CA THR A 18 -6.45 -9.26 16.44
C THR A 18 -5.07 -9.91 16.28
N ILE A 19 -4.83 -11.03 17.00
CA ILE A 19 -3.54 -11.74 16.94
C ILE A 19 -3.28 -12.28 15.53
N GLY A 20 -4.28 -12.91 14.89
CA GLY A 20 -4.12 -13.45 13.55
C GLY A 20 -3.79 -12.39 12.50
N LEU A 21 -4.46 -11.24 12.54
CA LEU A 21 -4.15 -10.13 11.62
C LEU A 21 -2.78 -9.51 11.90
N VAL A 22 -2.39 -9.32 13.17
CA VAL A 22 -1.06 -8.81 13.54
C VAL A 22 0.03 -9.75 13.05
N LEU A 23 -0.07 -11.06 13.33
CA LEU A 23 0.89 -12.04 12.83
C LEU A 23 0.97 -12.05 11.30
N SER A 24 -0.17 -11.90 10.61
CA SER A 24 -0.22 -11.86 9.16
C SER A 24 0.53 -10.65 8.57
N ILE A 25 0.38 -9.48 9.16
CA ILE A 25 1.15 -8.30 8.75
C ILE A 25 2.63 -8.46 9.11
N THR A 26 2.93 -9.02 10.29
CA THR A 26 4.31 -9.24 10.76
C THR A 26 5.09 -10.17 9.82
N PHE A 27 4.52 -11.30 9.37
CA PHE A 27 5.26 -12.18 8.46
C PHE A 27 5.46 -11.56 7.06
N VAL A 28 4.48 -10.81 6.54
CA VAL A 28 4.63 -10.06 5.28
C VAL A 28 5.75 -9.03 5.40
N ALA A 29 5.79 -8.29 6.51
CA ALA A 29 6.84 -7.31 6.78
C ALA A 29 8.23 -7.97 6.96
N SER A 30 8.28 -9.09 7.70
CA SER A 30 9.53 -9.85 7.92
C SER A 30 10.13 -10.35 6.61
N GLU A 31 9.28 -10.88 5.75
CA GLU A 31 9.69 -11.38 4.45
C GLU A 31 10.22 -10.26 3.54
N ALA A 32 9.49 -9.15 3.45
CA ALA A 32 9.88 -8.02 2.60
C ALA A 32 11.30 -7.49 2.93
N LEU A 33 11.65 -7.43 4.22
CA LEU A 33 12.96 -6.97 4.68
C LEU A 33 14.05 -8.04 4.59
N ALA A 34 13.68 -9.31 4.85
CA ALA A 34 14.58 -10.43 4.80
C ALA A 34 15.13 -10.68 3.38
N VAL A 35 14.26 -10.60 2.37
CA VAL A 35 14.61 -10.85 0.96
C VAL A 35 15.65 -9.86 0.47
N VAL A 36 15.53 -8.57 0.80
CA VAL A 36 16.52 -7.55 0.40
C VAL A 36 17.92 -7.94 0.89
N THR A 37 18.03 -8.51 2.10
CA THR A 37 19.31 -8.89 2.71
C THR A 37 19.94 -10.11 2.03
N VAL A 38 19.15 -11.11 1.63
CA VAL A 38 19.69 -12.40 1.15
C VAL A 38 19.78 -12.51 -0.36
N MET A 39 19.10 -11.62 -1.11
CA MET A 39 19.08 -11.67 -2.57
C MET A 39 20.44 -11.65 -3.25
N PRO A 40 21.47 -10.90 -2.77
CA PRO A 40 22.78 -10.95 -3.39
C PRO A 40 23.44 -12.35 -3.31
N VAL A 41 23.14 -13.12 -2.25
CA VAL A 41 23.62 -14.51 -2.11
C VAL A 41 22.88 -15.42 -3.08
N ALA A 42 21.56 -15.36 -3.11
CA ALA A 42 20.73 -16.15 -4.03
C ALA A 42 21.08 -15.85 -5.49
N ALA A 43 21.29 -14.60 -5.86
CA ALA A 43 21.66 -14.19 -7.22
C ALA A 43 23.03 -14.71 -7.65
N ARG A 44 23.98 -14.86 -6.73
CA ARG A 44 25.29 -15.48 -7.02
C ARG A 44 25.19 -16.98 -7.24
N GLU A 45 24.36 -17.66 -6.42
CA GLU A 45 24.20 -19.12 -6.50
C GLU A 45 23.39 -19.56 -7.72
N LEU A 46 22.27 -18.87 -7.99
CA LEU A 46 21.35 -19.20 -9.09
C LEU A 46 21.79 -18.63 -10.44
N GLY A 47 22.76 -17.71 -10.45
CA GLY A 47 23.04 -16.90 -11.62
C GLY A 47 21.89 -15.93 -11.92
N GLY A 48 21.87 -15.33 -13.12
CA GLY A 48 20.71 -14.56 -13.56
C GLY A 48 20.58 -13.18 -12.89
N LEU A 49 21.68 -12.50 -12.63
CA LEU A 49 21.73 -11.14 -12.07
C LEU A 49 20.85 -10.14 -12.88
N ARG A 50 20.64 -10.43 -14.18
CA ARG A 50 19.71 -9.65 -15.04
C ARG A 50 18.27 -9.67 -14.54
N LEU A 51 17.87 -10.68 -13.78
CA LEU A 51 16.54 -10.81 -13.19
C LEU A 51 16.47 -10.31 -11.74
N TYR A 52 17.56 -9.77 -11.20
CA TYR A 52 17.65 -9.33 -9.81
C TYR A 52 16.53 -8.36 -9.43
N GLY A 53 16.30 -7.32 -10.22
CA GLY A 53 15.22 -6.36 -10.00
C GLY A 53 13.82 -6.97 -10.10
N TRP A 54 13.65 -8.04 -10.90
CA TRP A 54 12.37 -8.74 -11.06
C TRP A 54 11.93 -9.47 -9.79
N VAL A 55 12.86 -9.89 -8.93
CA VAL A 55 12.54 -10.52 -7.65
C VAL A 55 11.69 -9.59 -6.77
N PHE A 56 11.95 -8.31 -6.81
CA PHE A 56 11.23 -7.29 -6.04
C PHE A 56 10.03 -6.73 -6.83
N SER A 57 10.26 -6.31 -8.06
CA SER A 57 9.22 -5.73 -8.90
C SER A 57 8.10 -6.73 -9.19
N GLY A 58 8.44 -7.99 -9.47
CA GLY A 58 7.47 -9.06 -9.71
C GLY A 58 6.58 -9.29 -8.48
N PHE A 59 7.14 -9.26 -7.28
CA PHE A 59 6.38 -9.32 -6.04
C PHE A 59 5.39 -8.15 -5.90
N LEU A 60 5.85 -6.92 -6.13
CA LEU A 60 5.02 -5.73 -6.02
C LEU A 60 3.92 -5.68 -7.08
N LEU A 61 4.22 -6.04 -8.32
CA LEU A 61 3.22 -6.13 -9.39
C LEU A 61 2.19 -7.22 -9.10
N GLY A 62 2.64 -8.37 -8.58
CA GLY A 62 1.77 -9.41 -8.06
C GLY A 62 0.86 -8.88 -6.94
N SER A 63 1.39 -8.05 -6.03
CA SER A 63 0.61 -7.51 -4.91
C SER A 63 -0.50 -6.57 -5.37
N VAL A 64 -0.30 -5.78 -6.43
CA VAL A 64 -1.38 -4.96 -7.03
C VAL A 64 -2.55 -5.84 -7.49
N ILE A 65 -2.24 -6.96 -8.15
CA ILE A 65 -3.25 -7.93 -8.59
C ILE A 65 -3.97 -8.53 -7.38
N GLY A 66 -3.21 -8.95 -6.36
CA GLY A 66 -3.73 -9.53 -5.13
C GLY A 66 -4.66 -8.60 -4.36
N ILE A 67 -4.29 -7.32 -4.19
CA ILE A 67 -5.11 -6.29 -3.54
C ILE A 67 -6.48 -6.19 -4.20
N VAL A 68 -6.50 -6.09 -5.53
CA VAL A 68 -7.73 -5.84 -6.28
C VAL A 68 -8.63 -7.06 -6.30
N LEU A 69 -8.06 -8.25 -6.52
CA LEU A 69 -8.82 -9.51 -6.53
C LEU A 69 -9.39 -9.82 -5.14
N ALA A 70 -8.58 -9.64 -4.09
CA ALA A 70 -9.00 -9.91 -2.73
C ALA A 70 -10.09 -8.93 -2.26
N GLY A 71 -9.98 -7.64 -2.60
CA GLY A 71 -11.03 -6.66 -2.30
C GLY A 71 -12.37 -7.05 -2.91
N ARG A 72 -12.39 -7.38 -4.21
CA ARG A 72 -13.60 -7.82 -4.91
C ARG A 72 -14.20 -9.09 -4.30
N GLU A 73 -13.36 -10.06 -3.98
CA GLU A 73 -13.82 -11.34 -3.47
C GLU A 73 -14.30 -11.24 -2.01
N ALA A 74 -13.67 -10.37 -1.22
CA ALA A 74 -14.13 -10.05 0.13
C ALA A 74 -15.51 -9.38 0.14
N ASP A 75 -15.79 -8.52 -0.85
CA ASP A 75 -17.12 -7.90 -1.02
C ASP A 75 -18.19 -8.91 -1.47
N ARG A 76 -17.81 -9.98 -2.18
CA ARG A 76 -18.75 -10.99 -2.71
C ARG A 76 -18.98 -12.14 -1.74
N ARG A 77 -17.92 -12.73 -1.19
CA ARG A 77 -17.94 -13.99 -0.43
C ARG A 77 -17.55 -13.83 1.04
N GLY A 78 -17.26 -12.58 1.45
CA GLY A 78 -16.74 -12.29 2.78
C GLY A 78 -15.22 -12.43 2.89
N PRO A 79 -14.64 -12.07 4.04
CA PRO A 79 -13.20 -11.90 4.20
C PRO A 79 -12.41 -13.22 4.24
N ALA A 80 -13.05 -14.32 4.65
CA ALA A 80 -12.36 -15.59 4.88
C ALA A 80 -11.79 -16.20 3.58
N VAL A 81 -12.58 -16.24 2.50
CA VAL A 81 -12.18 -16.87 1.23
C VAL A 81 -10.95 -16.18 0.61
N PRO A 82 -10.94 -14.85 0.36
CA PRO A 82 -9.76 -14.19 -0.20
C PRO A 82 -8.57 -14.18 0.75
N PHE A 83 -8.78 -14.23 2.07
CA PHE A 83 -7.70 -14.34 3.03
C PHE A 83 -7.00 -15.70 2.95
N VAL A 84 -7.76 -16.81 2.91
CA VAL A 84 -7.22 -18.17 2.74
C VAL A 84 -6.51 -18.31 1.41
N ALA A 85 -7.11 -17.83 0.32
CA ALA A 85 -6.48 -17.81 -1.00
C ALA A 85 -5.18 -17.00 -0.99
N GLY A 86 -5.17 -15.84 -0.31
CA GLY A 86 -3.97 -15.00 -0.14
C GLY A 86 -2.86 -15.72 0.62
N LEU A 87 -3.18 -16.40 1.73
CA LEU A 87 -2.22 -17.21 2.50
C LEU A 87 -1.68 -18.38 1.67
N ALA A 88 -2.54 -19.08 0.92
CA ALA A 88 -2.14 -20.18 0.06
C ALA A 88 -1.20 -19.71 -1.05
N LEU A 89 -1.51 -18.60 -1.73
CA LEU A 89 -0.66 -18.00 -2.76
C LEU A 89 0.68 -17.53 -2.16
N PHE A 90 0.66 -16.90 -0.99
CA PHE A 90 1.88 -16.47 -0.31
C PHE A 90 2.75 -17.66 0.08
N GLY A 91 2.17 -18.69 0.70
CA GLY A 91 2.88 -19.91 1.08
C GLY A 91 3.42 -20.70 -0.12
N ALA A 92 2.61 -20.86 -1.18
CA ALA A 92 3.07 -21.49 -2.43
C ALA A 92 4.22 -20.70 -3.06
N GLY A 93 4.13 -19.38 -3.08
CA GLY A 93 5.21 -18.50 -3.55
C GLY A 93 6.49 -18.65 -2.73
N LEU A 94 6.40 -18.73 -1.38
CA LEU A 94 7.53 -19.02 -0.50
C LEU A 94 8.17 -20.37 -0.81
N ALA A 95 7.37 -21.41 -0.98
CA ALA A 95 7.87 -22.76 -1.31
C ALA A 95 8.59 -22.77 -2.67
N ILE A 96 7.98 -22.19 -3.72
CA ILE A 96 8.56 -22.09 -5.06
C ILE A 96 9.87 -21.29 -5.01
N ALA A 97 9.88 -20.14 -4.33
CA ALA A 97 11.08 -19.31 -4.22
C ALA A 97 12.19 -20.00 -3.42
N GLY A 98 11.86 -20.66 -2.31
CA GLY A 98 12.82 -21.37 -1.46
C GLY A 98 13.39 -22.65 -2.11
N LEU A 99 12.65 -23.29 -3.00
CA LEU A 99 13.07 -24.49 -3.74
C LEU A 99 13.60 -24.16 -5.15
N ALA A 100 13.70 -22.88 -5.53
CA ALA A 100 14.03 -22.46 -6.87
C ALA A 100 15.43 -22.99 -7.32
N PRO A 101 15.49 -23.71 -8.48
CA PRO A 101 16.74 -24.13 -9.08
C PRO A 101 17.36 -23.06 -9.99
N ALA A 102 16.60 -22.03 -10.35
CA ALA A 102 17.03 -20.96 -11.24
C ALA A 102 16.32 -19.64 -10.88
N MET A 103 16.94 -18.52 -11.24
CA MET A 103 16.43 -17.18 -10.92
C MET A 103 15.02 -16.91 -11.50
N GLY A 104 14.70 -17.45 -12.69
CA GLY A 104 13.35 -17.30 -13.28
C GLY A 104 12.26 -17.99 -12.45
N VAL A 105 12.55 -19.15 -11.86
CA VAL A 105 11.62 -19.86 -10.96
C VAL A 105 11.43 -19.07 -9.67
N LEU A 106 12.52 -18.51 -9.12
CA LEU A 106 12.44 -17.64 -7.95
C LEU A 106 11.55 -16.43 -8.24
N VAL A 107 11.73 -15.75 -9.38
CA VAL A 107 10.88 -14.62 -9.80
C VAL A 107 9.41 -15.03 -9.91
N ALA A 108 9.11 -16.20 -10.53
CA ALA A 108 7.74 -16.71 -10.61
C ALA A 108 7.12 -16.94 -9.21
N GLY A 109 7.90 -17.53 -8.29
CA GLY A 109 7.52 -17.67 -6.88
C GLY A 109 7.24 -16.32 -6.23
N ARG A 110 8.05 -15.30 -6.51
CA ARG A 110 7.87 -13.92 -6.01
C ARG A 110 6.59 -13.25 -6.51
N VAL A 111 6.23 -13.43 -7.77
CA VAL A 111 4.95 -12.91 -8.31
C VAL A 111 3.78 -13.54 -7.57
N LEU A 112 3.79 -14.85 -7.40
CA LEU A 112 2.73 -15.59 -6.70
C LEU A 112 2.64 -15.19 -5.23
N GLN A 113 3.77 -15.08 -4.57
CA GLN A 113 3.92 -14.60 -3.19
C GLN A 113 3.41 -13.16 -3.05
N GLY A 114 3.72 -12.30 -4.02
CA GLY A 114 3.22 -10.93 -4.08
C GLY A 114 1.70 -10.87 -4.12
N MET A 115 1.04 -11.71 -4.94
CA MET A 115 -0.43 -11.76 -4.96
C MET A 115 -1.00 -12.08 -3.57
N GLY A 116 -0.39 -13.00 -2.85
CA GLY A 116 -0.76 -13.31 -1.47
C GLY A 116 -0.51 -12.13 -0.51
N ALA A 117 0.67 -11.51 -0.61
CA ALA A 117 1.07 -10.37 0.21
C ALA A 117 0.18 -9.13 0.01
N GLY A 118 -0.37 -8.95 -1.19
CA GLY A 118 -1.36 -7.90 -1.44
C GLY A 118 -2.75 -8.24 -0.92
N ALA A 119 -3.15 -9.50 -1.02
CA ALA A 119 -4.47 -9.96 -0.60
C ALA A 119 -4.65 -9.90 0.92
N VAL A 120 -3.67 -10.40 1.69
CA VAL A 120 -3.77 -10.55 3.15
C VAL A 120 -3.98 -9.20 3.86
N PRO A 121 -3.16 -8.14 3.67
CA PRO A 121 -3.39 -6.85 4.29
C PRO A 121 -4.68 -6.16 3.80
N SER A 122 -5.02 -6.33 2.52
CA SER A 122 -6.24 -5.76 1.95
C SER A 122 -7.49 -6.27 2.67
N VAL A 123 -7.57 -7.60 2.87
CA VAL A 123 -8.65 -8.23 3.63
C VAL A 123 -8.62 -7.81 5.10
N ALA A 124 -7.42 -7.70 5.71
CA ALA A 124 -7.27 -7.28 7.09
C ALA A 124 -7.85 -5.87 7.31
N TYR A 125 -7.49 -4.90 6.48
CA TYR A 125 -8.01 -3.53 6.57
C TYR A 125 -9.52 -3.45 6.32
N ALA A 126 -10.04 -4.18 5.32
CA ALA A 126 -11.47 -4.26 5.06
C ALA A 126 -12.23 -4.84 6.26
N THR A 127 -11.69 -5.89 6.88
CA THR A 127 -12.27 -6.54 8.06
C THR A 127 -12.30 -5.58 9.26
N ILE A 128 -11.21 -4.86 9.53
CA ILE A 128 -11.13 -3.87 10.60
C ILE A 128 -12.20 -2.78 10.40
N GLY A 129 -12.32 -2.29 9.16
CA GLY A 129 -13.31 -1.28 8.81
C GLY A 129 -14.75 -1.72 9.06
N ARG A 130 -15.06 -3.00 8.89
CA ARG A 130 -16.41 -3.57 9.04
C ARG A 130 -16.75 -4.04 10.46
N SER A 131 -15.79 -4.66 11.14
CA SER A 131 -16.04 -5.40 12.38
C SER A 131 -15.74 -4.63 13.67
N LEU A 132 -15.00 -3.52 13.59
CA LEU A 132 -14.61 -2.76 14.78
C LEU A 132 -15.29 -1.39 14.85
N PRO A 133 -15.75 -0.96 16.05
CA PRO A 133 -16.20 0.41 16.31
C PRO A 133 -15.08 1.42 16.08
N GLY A 134 -15.43 2.69 15.81
CA GLY A 134 -14.48 3.75 15.42
C GLY A 134 -13.25 3.88 16.33
N ALA A 135 -13.46 3.92 17.66
CA ALA A 135 -12.35 4.01 18.62
C ALA A 135 -11.41 2.80 18.59
N LEU A 136 -11.93 1.60 18.35
CA LEU A 136 -11.12 0.38 18.24
C LEU A 136 -10.44 0.26 16.89
N ARG A 137 -11.00 0.83 15.81
CA ARG A 137 -10.32 0.90 14.50
C ARG A 137 -9.00 1.64 14.60
N ALA A 138 -9.02 2.84 15.22
CA ALA A 138 -7.80 3.62 15.39
C ALA A 138 -6.74 2.88 16.21
N ARG A 139 -7.14 2.22 17.31
CA ARG A 139 -6.24 1.39 18.11
C ARG A 139 -5.69 0.20 17.34
N MET A 140 -6.52 -0.48 16.53
CA MET A 140 -6.08 -1.62 15.71
C MET A 140 -5.10 -1.19 14.63
N MET A 141 -5.31 -0.02 13.99
CA MET A 141 -4.35 0.52 13.03
C MET A 141 -3.00 0.83 13.67
N ALA A 142 -2.99 1.36 14.92
CA ALA A 142 -1.75 1.56 15.66
C ALA A 142 -1.04 0.22 15.97
N VAL A 143 -1.79 -0.81 16.39
CA VAL A 143 -1.24 -2.15 16.63
C VAL A 143 -0.67 -2.76 15.35
N LEU A 144 -1.33 -2.62 14.19
CA LEU A 144 -0.81 -3.09 12.91
C LEU A 144 0.45 -2.32 12.47
N SER A 145 0.55 -1.03 12.80
CA SER A 145 1.77 -0.27 12.54
C SER A 145 2.95 -0.78 13.35
N THR A 146 2.73 -1.22 14.59
CA THR A 146 3.78 -1.83 15.41
C THR A 146 4.24 -3.19 14.89
N ALA A 147 3.41 -3.88 14.09
CA ALA A 147 3.75 -5.16 13.47
C ALA A 147 4.95 -5.07 12.50
N TRP A 148 5.31 -3.87 12.03
CA TRP A 148 6.49 -3.60 11.21
C TRP A 148 7.76 -3.35 12.02
N VAL A 149 7.63 -2.98 13.31
CA VAL A 149 8.78 -2.58 14.14
C VAL A 149 9.72 -3.74 14.39
N LEU A 150 9.18 -4.89 14.82
CA LEU A 150 10.00 -6.08 15.10
C LEU A 150 10.71 -6.61 13.85
N PRO A 151 10.04 -6.79 12.70
CA PRO A 151 10.70 -7.12 11.44
C PRO A 151 11.75 -6.09 11.03
N GLY A 152 11.46 -4.80 11.18
CA GLY A 152 12.40 -3.72 10.85
C GLY A 152 13.66 -3.75 11.67
N LEU A 153 13.54 -4.06 12.96
CA LEU A 153 14.66 -4.09 13.90
C LEU A 153 15.53 -5.35 13.74
N ALA A 154 14.90 -6.51 13.67
CA ALA A 154 15.60 -7.80 13.74
C ALA A 154 15.64 -8.54 12.39
N GLY A 155 14.73 -8.23 11.45
CA GLY A 155 14.53 -8.98 10.21
C GLY A 155 15.80 -9.15 9.37
N PRO A 156 16.48 -8.07 8.97
CA PRO A 156 17.68 -8.17 8.12
C PRO A 156 18.81 -8.96 8.78
N VAL A 157 19.02 -8.77 10.10
CA VAL A 157 20.08 -9.48 10.84
C VAL A 157 19.72 -10.96 10.98
N LEU A 158 18.47 -11.28 11.36
CA LEU A 158 18.01 -12.66 11.45
C LEU A 158 18.07 -13.37 10.09
N ALA A 159 17.68 -12.70 9.01
CA ALA A 159 17.77 -13.24 7.67
C ALA A 159 19.22 -13.56 7.28
N ALA A 160 20.17 -12.67 7.62
CA ALA A 160 21.59 -12.90 7.36
C ALA A 160 22.13 -14.09 8.18
N VAL A 161 21.74 -14.22 9.46
CA VAL A 161 22.11 -15.35 10.33
C VAL A 161 21.55 -16.67 9.80
N VAL A 162 20.27 -16.72 9.45
CA VAL A 162 19.62 -17.90 8.88
C VAL A 162 20.27 -18.27 7.55
N ALA A 163 20.56 -17.30 6.69
CA ALA A 163 21.20 -17.54 5.40
C ALA A 163 22.63 -18.08 5.56
N HIS A 164 23.35 -17.63 6.59
CA HIS A 164 24.69 -18.13 6.88
C HIS A 164 24.68 -19.55 7.46
N ALA A 165 23.76 -19.84 8.39
CA ALA A 165 23.71 -21.13 9.09
C ALA A 165 23.06 -22.26 8.27
N PHE A 166 22.00 -21.96 7.52
CA PHE A 166 21.15 -22.96 6.84
C PHE A 166 21.03 -22.73 5.34
N GLY A 167 21.57 -21.61 4.82
CA GLY A 167 21.43 -21.18 3.45
C GLY A 167 20.22 -20.23 3.23
N TRP A 168 20.30 -19.42 2.16
CA TRP A 168 19.30 -18.40 1.84
C TRP A 168 17.90 -18.98 1.58
N ARG A 169 17.80 -20.24 1.15
CA ARG A 169 16.53 -20.93 0.91
C ARG A 169 15.65 -21.00 2.16
N TRP A 170 16.26 -21.16 3.32
CA TRP A 170 15.57 -21.23 4.61
C TRP A 170 14.96 -19.89 5.05
N VAL A 171 15.41 -18.77 4.48
CA VAL A 171 14.76 -17.47 4.70
C VAL A 171 13.34 -17.45 4.13
N PHE A 172 13.10 -18.19 3.03
CA PHE A 172 11.76 -18.39 2.48
C PHE A 172 11.01 -19.53 3.18
N LEU A 173 11.61 -20.71 3.23
CA LEU A 173 10.96 -21.93 3.75
C LEU A 173 10.64 -21.82 5.25
N GLY A 174 11.48 -21.16 6.03
CA GLY A 174 11.30 -20.96 7.46
C GLY A 174 10.09 -20.08 7.83
N LEU A 175 9.56 -19.31 6.88
CA LEU A 175 8.33 -18.55 7.08
C LEU A 175 7.04 -19.40 6.89
N LEU A 176 7.11 -20.55 6.25
CA LEU A 176 5.92 -21.40 6.00
C LEU A 176 5.20 -21.81 7.30
N PRO A 177 5.88 -22.27 8.36
CA PRO A 177 5.22 -22.55 9.64
C PRO A 177 4.54 -21.31 10.24
N VAL A 178 5.18 -20.14 10.12
CA VAL A 178 4.62 -18.87 10.64
C VAL A 178 3.32 -18.50 9.92
N VAL A 179 3.30 -18.64 8.58
CA VAL A 179 2.11 -18.44 7.75
C VAL A 179 0.99 -19.41 8.14
N ALA A 180 1.32 -20.70 8.37
CA ALA A 180 0.36 -21.70 8.79
C ALA A 180 -0.25 -21.37 10.17
N VAL A 181 0.58 -20.98 11.14
CA VAL A 181 0.13 -20.57 12.48
C VAL A 181 -0.74 -19.31 12.40
N ALA A 182 -0.31 -18.28 11.65
CA ALA A 182 -1.13 -17.07 11.49
C ALA A 182 -2.49 -17.39 10.84
N GLY A 183 -2.50 -18.26 9.84
CA GLY A 183 -3.73 -18.73 9.19
C GLY A 183 -4.65 -19.51 10.12
N SER A 184 -4.11 -20.45 10.89
CA SER A 184 -4.92 -21.24 11.84
C SER A 184 -5.60 -20.40 12.91
N ILE A 185 -5.04 -19.26 13.28
CA ILE A 185 -5.61 -18.31 14.23
C ILE A 185 -6.60 -17.34 13.55
N ALA A 186 -6.25 -16.78 12.38
CA ALA A 186 -7.05 -15.76 11.73
C ALA A 186 -8.30 -16.33 11.02
N VAL A 187 -8.15 -17.46 10.31
CA VAL A 187 -9.21 -17.99 9.43
C VAL A 187 -10.50 -18.32 10.17
N PRO A 188 -10.49 -19.02 11.32
CA PRO A 188 -11.73 -19.29 12.06
C PRO A 188 -12.44 -18.01 12.51
N ALA A 189 -11.69 -16.97 12.87
CA ALA A 189 -12.26 -15.68 13.27
C ALA A 189 -12.89 -14.95 12.08
N LEU A 190 -12.28 -15.04 10.88
CA LEU A 190 -12.80 -14.44 9.65
C LEU A 190 -14.05 -15.16 9.12
N ILE A 191 -14.13 -16.49 9.24
CA ILE A 191 -15.30 -17.28 8.85
C ILE A 191 -16.54 -16.83 9.63
N ARG A 192 -16.39 -16.54 10.93
CA ARG A 192 -17.50 -16.10 11.80
C ARG A 192 -18.09 -14.73 11.40
N LEU A 193 -17.37 -13.91 10.63
CA LEU A 193 -17.84 -12.59 10.21
C LEU A 193 -18.84 -12.65 9.03
N GLY A 194 -18.85 -13.75 8.29
CA GLY A 194 -19.76 -13.96 7.16
C GLY A 194 -19.59 -13.00 5.99
N PRO A 195 -20.40 -13.15 4.92
CA PRO A 195 -20.41 -12.25 3.77
C PRO A 195 -21.03 -10.88 4.11
N PRO A 196 -20.68 -9.81 3.38
CA PRO A 196 -21.35 -8.52 3.50
C PRO A 196 -22.76 -8.56 2.91
N GLY A 197 -23.70 -7.79 3.50
CA GLY A 197 -25.10 -7.79 3.07
C GLY A 197 -25.39 -7.18 1.68
N THR A 198 -24.53 -6.29 1.17
CA THR A 198 -24.66 -5.67 -0.16
C THR A 198 -23.30 -5.37 -0.75
N ALA A 199 -23.01 -5.91 -1.93
CA ALA A 199 -21.80 -5.63 -2.68
C ALA A 199 -22.04 -4.52 -3.70
N ALA A 200 -21.26 -3.43 -3.64
CA ALA A 200 -21.27 -2.41 -4.69
C ALA A 200 -20.50 -2.90 -5.93
N PRO A 201 -21.01 -2.70 -7.16
CA PRO A 201 -20.33 -3.14 -8.38
C PRO A 201 -19.05 -2.31 -8.62
N GLN A 202 -17.87 -2.94 -8.57
CA GLN A 202 -16.58 -2.30 -8.83
C GLN A 202 -15.88 -2.79 -10.12
N GLY A 203 -16.66 -3.27 -11.12
CA GLY A 203 -16.14 -3.99 -12.29
C GLY A 203 -15.05 -3.26 -13.11
N HIS A 204 -15.20 -1.96 -13.38
CA HIS A 204 -14.27 -1.22 -14.24
C HIS A 204 -12.89 -0.96 -13.59
N ARG A 205 -12.84 -0.73 -12.27
CA ARG A 205 -11.59 -0.48 -11.55
C ARG A 205 -10.65 -1.69 -11.52
N LEU A 206 -11.22 -2.90 -11.45
CA LEU A 206 -10.43 -4.12 -11.51
C LEU A 206 -9.69 -4.24 -12.84
N ILE A 207 -10.39 -4.00 -13.95
CA ILE A 207 -9.81 -4.09 -15.30
C ILE A 207 -8.70 -3.05 -15.47
N ASP A 208 -8.91 -1.82 -15.00
CA ASP A 208 -7.90 -0.77 -15.08
C ASP A 208 -6.70 -1.06 -14.17
N ALA A 209 -6.88 -1.66 -13.00
CA ALA A 209 -5.77 -2.09 -12.14
C ALA A 209 -4.96 -3.23 -12.78
N LEU A 210 -5.63 -4.24 -13.35
CA LEU A 210 -4.98 -5.33 -14.08
C LEU A 210 -4.21 -4.82 -15.31
N ARG A 211 -4.80 -3.90 -16.08
CA ARG A 211 -4.12 -3.26 -17.22
C ARG A 211 -2.92 -2.44 -16.77
N THR A 212 -3.02 -1.73 -15.64
CA THR A 212 -1.90 -0.96 -15.09
C THR A 212 -0.76 -1.89 -14.66
N ALA A 213 -1.07 -2.98 -13.95
CA ALA A 213 -0.06 -3.98 -13.56
C ALA A 213 0.57 -4.67 -14.78
N ALA A 214 -0.24 -5.09 -15.76
CA ALA A 214 0.23 -5.67 -17.00
C ALA A 214 1.11 -4.68 -17.79
N GLY A 215 0.69 -3.42 -17.89
CA GLY A 215 1.46 -2.36 -18.54
C GLY A 215 2.82 -2.12 -17.87
N ALA A 216 2.86 -2.07 -16.53
CA ALA A 216 4.11 -1.94 -15.79
C ALA A 216 5.01 -3.19 -15.99
N THR A 217 4.43 -4.39 -16.00
CA THR A 217 5.16 -5.64 -16.29
C THR A 217 5.80 -5.61 -17.67
N LEU A 218 5.03 -5.26 -18.72
CA LEU A 218 5.54 -5.16 -20.08
C LEU A 218 6.64 -4.09 -20.21
N LEU A 219 6.46 -2.95 -19.56
CA LEU A 219 7.47 -1.88 -19.54
C LEU A 219 8.78 -2.38 -18.93
N LEU A 220 8.72 -3.00 -17.75
CA LEU A 220 9.93 -3.50 -17.07
C LEU A 220 10.56 -4.68 -17.83
N ALA A 221 9.75 -5.58 -18.40
CA ALA A 221 10.24 -6.66 -19.26
C ALA A 221 10.96 -6.09 -20.48
N GLY A 222 10.39 -5.07 -21.11
CA GLY A 222 11.00 -4.39 -22.26
C GLY A 222 12.32 -3.74 -21.92
N LEU A 223 12.41 -3.03 -20.79
CA LEU A 223 13.66 -2.43 -20.32
C LEU A 223 14.73 -3.49 -20.03
N THR A 224 14.34 -4.59 -19.38
CA THR A 224 15.26 -5.70 -19.08
C THR A 224 15.72 -6.39 -20.36
N LEU A 225 14.83 -6.56 -21.34
CA LEU A 225 15.14 -7.16 -22.64
C LEU A 225 16.09 -6.26 -23.44
N ALA A 226 15.80 -4.96 -23.50
CA ALA A 226 16.63 -3.96 -24.19
C ALA A 226 18.07 -3.87 -23.62
N ALA A 227 18.27 -4.23 -22.35
CA ALA A 227 19.58 -4.33 -21.73
C ALA A 227 20.43 -5.49 -22.29
N GLY A 228 19.81 -6.43 -23.03
CA GLY A 228 20.50 -7.54 -23.69
C GLY A 228 21.09 -7.18 -25.06
N PRO A 229 22.18 -7.84 -25.46
CA PRO A 229 22.80 -7.59 -26.78
C PRO A 229 21.82 -7.97 -27.90
N GLY A 230 21.65 -7.07 -28.88
CA GLY A 230 20.81 -7.32 -30.06
C GLY A 230 19.29 -7.30 -29.83
N GLN A 231 18.82 -7.06 -28.62
CA GLN A 231 17.40 -7.15 -28.25
C GLN A 231 16.70 -5.79 -28.06
N VAL A 232 17.38 -4.70 -28.41
CA VAL A 232 16.86 -3.33 -28.25
C VAL A 232 15.51 -3.14 -28.96
N PRO A 233 15.31 -3.56 -30.24
CA PRO A 233 14.02 -3.33 -30.92
C PRO A 233 12.85 -4.05 -30.22
N GLY A 234 13.04 -5.32 -29.81
CA GLY A 234 12.04 -6.08 -29.07
C GLY A 234 11.75 -5.46 -27.71
N GLY A 235 12.79 -5.00 -27.02
CA GLY A 235 12.65 -4.28 -25.75
C GLY A 235 11.85 -2.98 -25.90
N CYS A 236 12.16 -2.16 -26.91
CA CYS A 236 11.40 -0.94 -27.22
C CYS A 236 9.93 -1.23 -27.54
N ALA A 237 9.66 -2.29 -28.31
CA ALA A 237 8.29 -2.70 -28.63
C ALA A 237 7.49 -3.06 -27.35
N LEU A 238 8.10 -3.79 -26.41
CA LEU A 238 7.44 -4.11 -25.14
C LEU A 238 7.23 -2.88 -24.24
N VAL A 239 8.21 -1.96 -24.21
CA VAL A 239 8.05 -0.68 -23.47
C VAL A 239 6.88 0.11 -24.04
N LEU A 240 6.79 0.22 -25.36
CA LEU A 240 5.68 0.91 -26.03
C LEU A 240 4.34 0.23 -25.75
N ALA A 241 4.27 -1.11 -25.88
CA ALA A 241 3.06 -1.88 -25.57
C ALA A 241 2.65 -1.68 -24.09
N GLY A 242 3.61 -1.71 -23.16
CA GLY A 242 3.39 -1.45 -21.75
C GLY A 242 2.83 -0.06 -21.49
N ALA A 243 3.36 0.96 -22.15
CA ALA A 243 2.85 2.33 -22.05
C ALA A 243 1.44 2.46 -22.62
N LEU A 244 1.16 1.86 -23.79
CA LEU A 244 -0.16 1.88 -24.43
C LEU A 244 -1.24 1.19 -23.59
N VAL A 245 -0.90 0.08 -22.91
CA VAL A 245 -1.84 -0.66 -22.07
C VAL A 245 -2.00 -0.01 -20.69
N GLY A 246 -0.87 0.37 -20.05
CA GLY A 246 -0.84 0.80 -18.65
C GLY A 246 -1.22 2.25 -18.45
N LEU A 247 -0.75 3.17 -19.31
CA LEU A 247 -0.91 4.62 -19.08
C LEU A 247 -2.37 5.10 -19.13
N PRO A 248 -3.23 4.64 -20.08
CA PRO A 248 -4.65 5.00 -20.08
C PRO A 248 -5.38 4.47 -18.83
N ALA A 249 -5.06 3.25 -18.40
CA ALA A 249 -5.66 2.64 -17.22
C ALA A 249 -5.23 3.36 -15.93
N LEU A 250 -3.94 3.69 -15.81
CA LEU A 250 -3.40 4.47 -14.70
C LEU A 250 -4.03 5.86 -14.61
N ARG A 251 -4.26 6.54 -15.75
CA ARG A 251 -4.95 7.84 -15.80
C ARG A 251 -6.38 7.79 -15.26
N ARG A 252 -7.09 6.64 -15.43
CA ARG A 252 -8.44 6.45 -14.89
C ARG A 252 -8.47 6.13 -13.40
N LEU A 253 -7.42 5.48 -12.90
CA LEU A 253 -7.29 5.10 -11.49
C LEU A 253 -6.86 6.28 -10.63
N LEU A 254 -6.02 7.17 -11.14
CA LEU A 254 -5.51 8.33 -10.43
C LEU A 254 -6.43 9.54 -10.59
N PRO A 255 -6.43 10.49 -9.65
CA PRO A 255 -7.11 11.77 -9.80
C PRO A 255 -6.65 12.52 -11.05
N PRO A 256 -7.55 13.23 -11.75
CA PRO A 256 -7.19 14.03 -12.92
C PRO A 256 -6.06 15.01 -12.62
N GLY A 257 -5.06 15.06 -13.49
CA GLY A 257 -3.92 15.95 -13.35
C GLY A 257 -2.77 15.38 -12.51
N THR A 258 -2.85 14.14 -12.02
CA THR A 258 -1.73 13.52 -11.26
C THR A 258 -0.48 13.40 -12.11
N LEU A 259 -0.55 12.88 -13.33
CA LEU A 259 0.62 12.73 -14.20
C LEU A 259 1.20 14.05 -14.70
N THR A 260 0.46 15.15 -14.64
CA THR A 260 0.92 16.51 -14.95
C THR A 260 1.26 17.32 -13.71
N ALA A 261 1.24 16.67 -12.54
CA ALA A 261 1.54 17.27 -11.25
C ALA A 261 0.73 18.56 -10.98
N ARG A 262 -0.57 18.60 -11.29
CA ARG A 262 -1.42 19.74 -10.92
C ARG A 262 -1.34 20.00 -9.43
N PRO A 263 -1.28 21.27 -8.98
CA PRO A 263 -1.19 21.62 -7.57
C PRO A 263 -2.29 20.94 -6.71
N GLY A 264 -1.96 20.69 -5.44
CA GLY A 264 -2.86 20.05 -4.48
C GLY A 264 -2.77 18.52 -4.46
N LEU A 265 -3.90 17.84 -4.33
CA LEU A 265 -4.00 16.37 -4.25
C LEU A 265 -3.25 15.63 -5.37
N PRO A 266 -3.33 16.04 -6.66
CA PRO A 266 -2.62 15.35 -7.73
C PRO A 266 -1.09 15.40 -7.55
N ALA A 267 -0.53 16.56 -7.19
CA ALA A 267 0.90 16.70 -6.93
C ALA A 267 1.35 15.89 -5.70
N THR A 268 0.51 15.82 -4.66
CA THR A 268 0.78 15.02 -3.46
C THR A 268 0.89 13.54 -3.78
N ILE A 269 -0.04 13.00 -4.58
CA ILE A 269 -0.04 11.58 -4.99
C ILE A 269 1.18 11.28 -5.87
N LEU A 270 1.50 12.15 -6.84
CA LEU A 270 2.67 11.96 -7.70
C LEU A 270 3.97 12.03 -6.89
N THR A 271 4.11 13.02 -6.01
CA THR A 271 5.31 13.16 -5.16
C THR A 271 5.50 11.93 -4.27
N ARG A 272 4.41 11.31 -3.78
CA ARG A 272 4.48 10.05 -3.02
C ARG A 272 5.06 8.93 -3.88
N GLY A 273 4.54 8.72 -5.09
CA GLY A 273 5.05 7.69 -6.01
C GLY A 273 6.50 7.92 -6.41
N LEU A 274 6.92 9.17 -6.62
CA LEU A 274 8.31 9.51 -6.94
C LEU A 274 9.25 9.34 -5.74
N LEU A 275 8.80 9.65 -4.52
CA LEU A 275 9.55 9.42 -3.29
C LEU A 275 9.84 7.92 -3.11
N THR A 276 8.82 7.08 -3.26
CA THR A 276 8.95 5.63 -3.11
C THR A 276 9.71 4.99 -4.26
N PHE A 277 9.56 5.50 -5.49
CA PHE A 277 10.43 5.15 -6.61
C PHE A 277 11.90 5.37 -6.27
N ALA A 278 12.24 6.57 -5.78
CA ALA A 278 13.63 6.94 -5.52
C ALA A 278 14.22 6.14 -4.34
N PHE A 279 13.52 6.08 -3.21
CA PHE A 279 14.02 5.42 -2.03
C PHE A 279 14.12 3.89 -2.22
N PHE A 280 13.02 3.22 -2.54
CA PHE A 280 13.03 1.76 -2.69
C PHE A 280 13.72 1.30 -3.98
N GLY A 281 13.71 2.13 -5.03
CA GLY A 281 14.51 1.90 -6.23
C GLY A 281 16.00 1.86 -5.97
N ALA A 282 16.50 2.62 -4.99
CA ALA A 282 17.87 2.53 -4.52
C ALA A 282 18.06 1.42 -3.47
N ASP A 283 17.15 1.29 -2.49
CA ASP A 283 17.23 0.34 -1.36
C ASP A 283 17.48 -1.11 -1.81
N ALA A 284 16.78 -1.53 -2.88
CA ALA A 284 16.94 -2.87 -3.45
C ALA A 284 18.38 -3.21 -3.88
N TYR A 285 19.19 -2.20 -4.19
CA TYR A 285 20.56 -2.36 -4.69
C TYR A 285 21.64 -2.01 -3.67
N VAL A 286 21.29 -1.49 -2.50
CA VAL A 286 22.24 -1.17 -1.41
C VAL A 286 23.00 -2.42 -0.96
N THR A 287 22.26 -3.50 -0.68
CA THR A 287 22.89 -4.77 -0.25
C THR A 287 23.74 -5.38 -1.37
N LEU A 288 23.32 -5.27 -2.63
CA LEU A 288 24.08 -5.72 -3.78
C LEU A 288 25.37 -4.90 -3.95
N ALA A 289 25.32 -3.58 -3.83
CA ALA A 289 26.48 -2.69 -3.89
C ALA A 289 27.53 -3.06 -2.82
N ILE A 290 27.09 -3.26 -1.58
CA ILE A 290 27.95 -3.58 -0.45
C ILE A 290 28.56 -4.98 -0.60
N THR A 291 27.79 -5.98 -1.07
CA THR A 291 28.27 -7.38 -1.16
C THR A 291 29.02 -7.66 -2.46
N ALA A 292 28.54 -7.20 -3.62
CA ALA A 292 29.13 -7.54 -4.91
C ALA A 292 30.28 -6.61 -5.31
N ILE A 293 30.23 -5.32 -4.95
CA ILE A 293 31.27 -4.35 -5.32
C ILE A 293 32.28 -4.18 -4.20
N ARG A 294 31.82 -4.07 -2.95
CA ARG A 294 32.67 -3.81 -1.79
C ARG A 294 33.08 -5.09 -1.05
N HIS A 295 32.68 -6.28 -1.53
CA HIS A 295 33.05 -7.59 -1.04
C HIS A 295 32.87 -7.78 0.49
N ARG A 296 31.80 -7.16 1.05
CA ARG A 296 31.43 -7.33 2.46
C ARG A 296 30.40 -8.43 2.65
N SER A 297 30.31 -8.95 3.88
CA SER A 297 29.34 -10.01 4.20
C SER A 297 27.90 -9.52 4.07
N PRO A 298 26.95 -10.42 3.78
CA PRO A 298 25.52 -10.09 3.78
C PRO A 298 25.03 -9.54 5.12
N ALA A 299 25.59 -10.00 6.25
CA ALA A 299 25.28 -9.48 7.57
C ALA A 299 25.68 -8.01 7.70
N TYR A 300 26.86 -7.63 7.19
CA TYR A 300 27.31 -6.24 7.17
C TYR A 300 26.41 -5.37 6.28
N ALA A 301 26.00 -5.88 5.12
CA ALA A 301 25.05 -5.18 4.24
C ALA A 301 23.66 -5.04 4.88
N GLY A 302 23.23 -6.03 5.65
CA GLY A 302 21.99 -5.98 6.41
C GLY A 302 21.93 -4.86 7.44
N LEU A 303 23.10 -4.45 8.00
CA LEU A 303 23.19 -3.31 8.93
C LEU A 303 22.75 -1.98 8.26
N ALA A 304 23.00 -1.81 6.96
CA ALA A 304 22.53 -0.62 6.23
C ALA A 304 21.00 -0.56 6.18
N VAL A 305 20.35 -1.68 5.88
CA VAL A 305 18.87 -1.79 5.82
C VAL A 305 18.26 -1.61 7.21
N THR A 306 18.85 -2.23 8.24
CA THR A 306 18.43 -2.06 9.64
C THR A 306 18.59 -0.60 10.07
N GLY A 307 19.73 0.03 9.79
CA GLY A 307 19.99 1.43 10.09
C GLY A 307 18.98 2.36 9.43
N ALA A 308 18.66 2.13 8.15
CA ALA A 308 17.65 2.88 7.43
C ALA A 308 16.23 2.71 8.04
N THR A 309 15.87 1.50 8.47
CA THR A 309 14.56 1.25 9.09
C THR A 309 14.44 1.92 10.45
N LEU A 310 15.49 1.86 11.28
CA LEU A 310 15.52 2.54 12.58
C LEU A 310 15.46 4.05 12.43
N SER A 311 16.25 4.59 11.51
CA SER A 311 16.28 6.04 11.26
C SER A 311 14.98 6.53 10.61
N TRP A 312 14.31 5.72 9.78
CA TRP A 312 12.95 6.02 9.29
C TRP A 312 11.98 6.18 10.46
N THR A 313 12.01 5.23 11.40
CA THR A 313 11.17 5.32 12.61
C THR A 313 11.49 6.59 13.40
N ALA A 314 12.77 6.89 13.65
CA ALA A 314 13.20 8.11 14.30
C ALA A 314 12.74 9.36 13.53
N GLY A 315 12.88 9.37 12.21
CA GLY A 315 12.39 10.45 11.33
C GLY A 315 10.90 10.67 11.42
N ALA A 316 10.10 9.60 11.51
CA ALA A 316 8.66 9.70 11.71
C ALA A 316 8.30 10.31 13.08
N TRP A 317 9.04 9.99 14.14
CA TRP A 317 8.88 10.62 15.45
C TRP A 317 9.27 12.12 15.44
N VAL A 318 10.38 12.45 14.78
CA VAL A 318 10.80 13.85 14.59
C VAL A 318 9.74 14.61 13.79
N GLN A 319 9.25 14.03 12.71
CA GLN A 319 8.16 14.58 11.90
C GLN A 319 6.91 14.88 12.74
N ALA A 320 6.48 13.91 13.57
CA ALA A 320 5.30 14.09 14.42
C ALA A 320 5.45 15.28 15.37
N ARG A 321 6.63 15.49 15.95
CA ARG A 321 6.92 16.62 16.83
C ARG A 321 7.05 17.97 16.08
N LEU A 322 7.49 17.93 14.84
CA LEU A 322 7.66 19.12 14.01
C LEU A 322 6.39 19.52 13.26
N ASN A 323 5.39 18.65 13.17
CA ASN A 323 4.17 18.87 12.40
C ASN A 323 3.39 20.13 12.83
N ASP A 324 3.46 20.52 14.10
CA ASP A 324 2.83 21.72 14.62
C ASP A 324 3.64 23.00 14.35
N LYS A 325 4.95 22.87 14.08
CA LYS A 325 5.89 23.98 13.90
C LYS A 325 6.27 24.20 12.44
N TRP A 326 6.25 23.16 11.63
CA TRP A 326 6.68 23.20 10.24
C TRP A 326 5.53 22.83 9.31
N GLU A 327 5.41 23.56 8.22
CA GLU A 327 4.51 23.16 7.14
C GLU A 327 4.88 21.79 6.60
N GLY A 328 3.88 20.95 6.28
CA GLY A 328 4.10 19.64 5.72
C GLY A 328 4.95 19.66 4.43
N ARG A 329 4.80 20.71 3.58
CA ARG A 329 5.65 20.94 2.41
C ARG A 329 7.13 21.04 2.78
N ARG A 330 7.47 21.76 3.86
CA ARG A 330 8.84 21.92 4.33
C ARG A 330 9.41 20.58 4.81
N LEU A 331 8.61 19.78 5.52
CA LEU A 331 9.00 18.44 5.98
C LEU A 331 9.29 17.52 4.80
N VAL A 332 8.42 17.48 3.78
CA VAL A 332 8.62 16.68 2.55
C VAL A 332 9.88 17.12 1.81
N ARG A 333 10.09 18.44 1.66
CA ARG A 333 11.27 19.00 0.99
C ARG A 333 12.56 18.62 1.71
N THR A 334 12.61 18.79 3.03
CA THR A 334 13.76 18.41 3.85
C THR A 334 14.03 16.92 3.77
N GLY A 335 12.98 16.08 3.87
CA GLY A 335 13.12 14.63 3.74
C GLY A 335 13.67 14.20 2.39
N LEU A 336 13.20 14.79 1.28
CA LEU A 336 13.71 14.50 -0.07
C LEU A 336 15.17 14.93 -0.27
N VAL A 337 15.59 16.07 0.30
CA VAL A 337 17.02 16.48 0.30
C VAL A 337 17.87 15.45 1.02
N ILE A 338 17.40 14.96 2.17
CA ILE A 338 18.12 13.94 2.96
C ILE A 338 18.17 12.61 2.21
N VAL A 339 17.07 12.17 1.56
CA VAL A 339 17.05 10.97 0.72
C VAL A 339 18.06 11.11 -0.43
N LEU A 340 18.06 12.25 -1.10
CA LEU A 340 19.00 12.53 -2.21
C LEU A 340 20.45 12.48 -1.74
N ALA A 341 20.76 13.08 -0.59
CA ALA A 341 22.10 13.02 0.01
C ALA A 341 22.51 11.58 0.34
N GLY A 342 21.59 10.75 0.87
CA GLY A 342 21.84 9.34 1.14
C GLY A 342 22.11 8.53 -0.13
N ILE A 343 21.34 8.75 -1.21
CA ILE A 343 21.58 8.11 -2.52
C ILE A 343 22.94 8.55 -3.09
N ALA A 344 23.28 9.83 -3.01
CA ALA A 344 24.58 10.35 -3.45
C ALA A 344 25.75 9.68 -2.67
N GLY A 345 25.59 9.51 -1.34
CA GLY A 345 26.55 8.79 -0.53
C GLY A 345 26.71 7.32 -0.95
N MET A 346 25.64 6.65 -1.40
CA MET A 346 25.74 5.30 -1.96
C MET A 346 26.48 5.26 -3.29
N ILE A 347 26.36 6.27 -4.14
CA ILE A 347 27.16 6.40 -5.37
C ILE A 347 28.64 6.56 -5.02
N LEU A 348 28.97 7.38 -4.02
CA LEU A 348 30.36 7.58 -3.58
C LEU A 348 30.99 6.28 -3.07
N VAL A 349 30.23 5.45 -2.37
CA VAL A 349 30.73 4.17 -1.83
C VAL A 349 31.11 3.17 -2.92
N LEU A 350 30.64 3.33 -4.14
CA LEU A 350 31.10 2.48 -5.26
C LEU A 350 32.59 2.73 -5.61
N GLN A 351 33.14 3.87 -5.21
CA GLN A 351 34.57 4.19 -5.42
C GLN A 351 35.44 3.40 -4.44
N PRO A 352 36.52 2.74 -4.89
CA PRO A 352 37.38 1.90 -4.04
C PRO A 352 37.96 2.61 -2.81
N GLY A 353 38.29 3.89 -2.95
CA GLY A 353 38.92 4.69 -1.88
C GLY A 353 37.98 5.14 -0.76
N VAL A 354 36.67 5.00 -0.94
CA VAL A 354 35.69 5.46 0.06
C VAL A 354 35.42 4.31 1.07
N PRO A 355 35.51 4.54 2.40
CA PRO A 355 35.19 3.53 3.39
C PRO A 355 33.74 3.05 3.27
N VAL A 356 33.48 1.73 3.40
CA VAL A 356 32.12 1.16 3.29
C VAL A 356 31.20 1.67 4.40
N ALA A 357 31.74 2.06 5.55
CA ALA A 357 30.99 2.68 6.63
C ALA A 357 30.26 3.96 6.21
N VAL A 358 30.79 4.68 5.20
CA VAL A 358 30.10 5.85 4.60
C VAL A 358 28.76 5.43 3.96
N GLY A 359 28.70 4.24 3.33
CA GLY A 359 27.45 3.70 2.78
C GLY A 359 26.43 3.35 3.85
N LEU A 360 26.86 2.75 4.94
CA LEU A 360 25.97 2.47 6.08
C LEU A 360 25.38 3.78 6.64
N ALA A 361 26.25 4.77 6.88
CA ALA A 361 25.82 6.07 7.37
C ALA A 361 24.89 6.79 6.38
N ALA A 362 25.27 6.79 5.08
CA ALA A 362 24.48 7.43 4.03
C ALA A 362 23.08 6.81 3.91
N TRP A 363 22.97 5.47 3.96
CA TRP A 363 21.68 4.82 3.86
C TRP A 363 20.85 4.98 5.13
N THR A 364 21.48 4.97 6.31
CA THR A 364 20.83 5.35 7.56
C THR A 364 20.27 6.78 7.49
N VAL A 365 21.01 7.73 6.94
CA VAL A 365 20.54 9.11 6.72
C VAL A 365 19.37 9.14 5.75
N ALA A 366 19.41 8.35 4.64
CA ALA A 366 18.30 8.26 3.71
C ALA A 366 16.99 7.80 4.38
N GLY A 367 17.07 6.83 5.30
CA GLY A 367 15.92 6.38 6.10
C GLY A 367 15.29 7.50 6.92
N LEU A 368 16.11 8.34 7.56
CA LEU A 368 15.61 9.53 8.29
C LEU A 368 14.82 10.46 7.36
N GLY A 369 15.34 10.71 6.15
CA GLY A 369 14.66 11.51 5.12
C GLY A 369 13.31 10.93 4.72
N MET A 370 13.24 9.60 4.57
CA MET A 370 11.99 8.89 4.29
C MET A 370 10.98 9.07 5.42
N GLY A 371 11.40 8.94 6.70
CA GLY A 371 10.55 9.17 7.86
C GLY A 371 9.97 10.57 7.92
N LEU A 372 10.75 11.59 7.54
CA LEU A 372 10.31 12.98 7.51
C LEU A 372 9.31 13.27 6.37
N ALA A 373 9.44 12.61 5.20
CA ALA A 373 8.63 12.93 4.02
C ALA A 373 7.36 12.09 3.89
N TYR A 374 7.37 10.85 4.36
CA TYR A 374 6.32 9.86 4.07
C TYR A 374 4.97 10.18 4.70
N ALA A 375 4.93 10.45 6.00
CA ALA A 375 3.69 10.71 6.72
C ALA A 375 3.02 12.04 6.33
N PRO A 376 3.74 13.18 6.13
CA PRO A 376 3.12 14.41 5.70
C PRO A 376 2.37 14.30 4.36
N LEU A 377 2.87 13.51 3.40
CA LEU A 377 2.18 13.29 2.14
C LEU A 377 0.83 12.57 2.33
N SER A 378 0.74 11.64 3.28
CA SER A 378 -0.53 10.99 3.63
C SER A 378 -1.50 11.99 4.30
N LEU A 379 -1.01 12.85 5.19
CA LEU A 379 -1.82 13.88 5.84
C LEU A 379 -2.32 14.94 4.85
N MET A 380 -1.47 15.39 3.92
CA MET A 380 -1.86 16.31 2.86
C MET A 380 -2.94 15.68 1.96
N MET A 381 -2.76 14.43 1.57
CA MET A 381 -3.76 13.70 0.76
C MET A 381 -5.13 13.69 1.46
N LEU A 382 -5.19 13.40 2.76
CA LEU A 382 -6.45 13.39 3.52
C LEU A 382 -7.09 14.78 3.61
N ARG A 383 -6.28 15.85 3.75
CA ARG A 383 -6.78 17.24 3.81
C ARG A 383 -7.31 17.74 2.46
N GLU A 384 -6.67 17.34 1.36
CA GLU A 384 -7.02 17.74 -0.01
C GLU A 384 -8.07 16.84 -0.66
N ALA A 385 -8.38 15.70 -0.03
CA ALA A 385 -9.39 14.78 -0.53
C ALA A 385 -10.78 15.43 -0.45
N PRO A 386 -11.58 15.41 -1.53
CA PRO A 386 -12.96 15.86 -1.47
C PRO A 386 -13.76 15.07 -0.43
N ALA A 387 -14.64 15.75 0.31
CA ALA A 387 -15.49 15.13 1.32
C ALA A 387 -16.27 13.92 0.74
N GLY A 388 -16.20 12.79 1.45
CA GLY A 388 -16.80 11.51 1.01
C GLY A 388 -16.02 10.76 -0.07
N ARG A 389 -14.81 11.24 -0.47
CA ARG A 389 -13.94 10.59 -1.45
C ARG A 389 -12.54 10.26 -0.88
N GLU A 390 -12.37 10.34 0.44
CA GLU A 390 -11.11 10.10 1.15
C GLU A 390 -10.58 8.68 0.88
N GLY A 391 -11.47 7.68 0.84
CA GLY A 391 -11.12 6.30 0.50
C GLY A 391 -10.55 6.17 -0.91
N ARG A 392 -11.10 6.93 -1.88
CA ARG A 392 -10.59 6.94 -3.26
C ARG A 392 -9.21 7.61 -3.35
N ALA A 393 -9.02 8.71 -2.63
CA ALA A 393 -7.74 9.41 -2.58
C ALA A 393 -6.66 8.53 -1.93
N SER A 394 -6.99 7.84 -0.83
CA SER A 394 -6.12 6.88 -0.15
C SER A 394 -5.73 5.71 -1.05
N ALA A 395 -6.69 5.12 -1.77
CA ALA A 395 -6.41 4.06 -2.74
C ALA A 395 -5.48 4.54 -3.87
N SER A 396 -5.65 5.77 -4.36
CA SER A 396 -4.78 6.35 -5.39
C SER A 396 -3.37 6.62 -4.86
N LEU A 397 -3.23 7.06 -3.60
CA LEU A 397 -1.94 7.24 -2.94
C LEU A 397 -1.20 5.92 -2.79
N ASN A 398 -1.89 4.87 -2.31
CA ASN A 398 -1.32 3.52 -2.17
C ASN A 398 -0.93 2.92 -3.52
N LEU A 399 -1.73 3.14 -4.57
CA LEU A 399 -1.41 2.70 -5.92
C LEU A 399 -0.13 3.39 -6.43
N ALA A 400 -0.01 4.71 -6.24
CA ALA A 400 1.19 5.45 -6.59
C ALA A 400 2.42 4.97 -5.80
N ASP A 401 2.25 4.64 -4.53
CA ASP A 401 3.26 4.09 -3.63
C ASP A 401 3.81 2.75 -4.16
N VAL A 402 2.93 1.78 -4.40
CA VAL A 402 3.31 0.44 -4.87
C VAL A 402 3.89 0.49 -6.28
N LEU A 403 3.28 1.25 -7.20
CA LEU A 403 3.78 1.38 -8.57
C LEU A 403 5.10 2.14 -8.62
N GLY A 404 5.23 3.23 -7.84
CA GLY A 404 6.49 3.96 -7.72
C GLY A 404 7.63 3.04 -7.28
N THR A 405 7.40 2.29 -6.22
CA THR A 405 8.35 1.28 -5.71
C THR A 405 8.69 0.23 -6.78
N ALA A 406 7.65 -0.40 -7.39
CA ALA A 406 7.86 -1.47 -8.37
C ALA A 406 8.64 -1.00 -9.60
N ILE A 407 8.27 0.17 -10.14
CA ILE A 407 8.92 0.74 -11.32
C ILE A 407 10.33 1.22 -10.98
N GLY A 408 10.54 1.83 -9.80
CA GLY A 408 11.85 2.26 -9.35
C GLY A 408 12.85 1.12 -9.26
N ILE A 409 12.46 0.04 -8.60
CA ILE A 409 13.27 -1.17 -8.48
C ILE A 409 13.48 -1.81 -9.86
N GLY A 410 12.46 -1.90 -10.69
CA GLY A 410 12.56 -2.52 -11.99
C GLY A 410 13.44 -1.76 -12.99
N VAL A 411 13.37 -0.42 -12.99
CA VAL A 411 14.25 0.45 -13.80
C VAL A 411 15.71 0.32 -13.32
N GLY A 412 15.92 0.34 -11.99
CA GLY A 412 17.23 0.05 -11.41
C GLY A 412 17.73 -1.34 -11.81
N GLY A 413 16.84 -2.35 -11.83
CA GLY A 413 17.15 -3.72 -12.29
C GLY A 413 17.57 -3.79 -13.75
N ALA A 414 16.94 -3.02 -14.62
CA ALA A 414 17.35 -2.93 -16.03
C ALA A 414 18.76 -2.31 -16.17
N ALA A 415 19.07 -1.28 -15.35
CA ALA A 415 20.41 -0.69 -15.33
C ALA A 415 21.46 -1.70 -14.84
N VAL A 416 21.18 -2.45 -13.76
CA VAL A 416 22.03 -3.51 -13.26
C VAL A 416 22.17 -4.64 -14.29
N ALA A 417 21.09 -5.02 -14.99
CA ALA A 417 21.11 -6.02 -16.05
C ALA A 417 22.00 -5.61 -17.23
N ALA A 418 22.00 -4.33 -17.59
CA ALA A 418 22.88 -3.78 -18.63
C ALA A 418 24.36 -3.83 -18.23
N GLY A 419 24.66 -3.63 -16.93
CA GLY A 419 26.00 -3.75 -16.38
C GLY A 419 26.45 -5.20 -16.14
N ALA A 420 25.51 -6.15 -16.05
CA ALA A 420 25.82 -7.54 -15.79
C ALA A 420 26.67 -8.16 -16.92
N GLY A 421 27.85 -8.68 -16.59
CA GLY A 421 28.78 -9.25 -17.57
C GLY A 421 29.66 -8.24 -18.32
N ARG A 422 29.53 -6.94 -18.02
CA ARG A 422 30.35 -5.87 -18.59
C ARG A 422 31.01 -5.03 -17.49
N ASP A 423 30.23 -4.22 -16.80
CA ASP A 423 30.65 -3.31 -15.73
C ASP A 423 29.53 -3.21 -14.71
N LEU A 424 29.50 -4.14 -13.75
CA LEU A 424 28.49 -4.16 -12.70
C LEU A 424 28.50 -2.91 -11.82
N PRO A 425 29.66 -2.35 -11.41
CA PRO A 425 29.73 -1.05 -10.74
C PRO A 425 28.99 0.05 -11.47
N LEU A 426 29.18 0.17 -12.79
CA LEU A 426 28.50 1.16 -13.62
C LEU A 426 26.98 0.91 -13.66
N GLY A 427 26.54 -0.34 -13.76
CA GLY A 427 25.13 -0.70 -13.73
C GLY A 427 24.46 -0.29 -12.42
N ILE A 428 25.11 -0.54 -11.27
CA ILE A 428 24.63 -0.15 -9.94
C ILE A 428 24.67 1.39 -9.78
N ALA A 429 25.73 2.04 -10.27
CA ALA A 429 25.81 3.51 -10.26
C ALA A 429 24.68 4.15 -11.07
N ALA A 430 24.36 3.58 -12.24
CA ALA A 430 23.22 4.03 -13.06
C ALA A 430 21.89 3.84 -12.34
N ALA A 431 21.66 2.74 -11.62
CA ALA A 431 20.47 2.54 -10.82
C ALA A 431 20.32 3.62 -9.74
N PHE A 432 21.38 3.93 -9.00
CA PHE A 432 21.38 5.00 -8.00
C PHE A 432 21.23 6.39 -8.65
N ALA A 433 21.84 6.63 -9.81
CA ALA A 433 21.72 7.90 -10.52
C ALA A 433 20.29 8.17 -11.00
N VAL A 434 19.59 7.14 -11.51
CA VAL A 434 18.16 7.24 -11.87
C VAL A 434 17.32 7.53 -10.63
N ALA A 435 17.55 6.84 -9.52
CA ALA A 435 16.84 7.09 -8.27
C ALA A 435 17.08 8.53 -7.77
N ALA A 436 18.32 9.03 -7.84
CA ALA A 436 18.67 10.41 -7.49
C ALA A 436 17.99 11.43 -8.41
N ALA A 437 17.96 11.19 -9.73
CA ALA A 437 17.28 12.05 -10.69
C ALA A 437 15.77 12.16 -10.38
N VAL A 438 15.12 11.03 -10.07
CA VAL A 438 13.71 11.00 -9.70
C VAL A 438 13.47 11.70 -8.36
N ALA A 439 14.36 11.54 -7.36
CA ALA A 439 14.30 12.29 -6.10
C ALA A 439 14.42 13.81 -6.34
N ALA A 440 15.29 14.23 -7.25
CA ALA A 440 15.44 15.65 -7.62
C ALA A 440 14.17 16.20 -8.31
N VAL A 441 13.53 15.40 -9.18
CA VAL A 441 12.23 15.76 -9.77
C VAL A 441 11.16 15.86 -8.66
N ALA A 442 11.08 14.90 -7.75
CA ALA A 442 10.16 14.95 -6.61
C ALA A 442 10.39 16.20 -5.75
N LEU A 443 11.66 16.55 -5.50
CA LEU A 443 12.05 17.75 -4.78
C LEU A 443 11.58 19.03 -5.49
N ALA A 444 11.73 19.13 -6.80
CA ALA A 444 11.23 20.25 -7.59
C ALA A 444 9.70 20.36 -7.51
N LEU A 445 8.98 19.23 -7.50
CA LEU A 445 7.52 19.19 -7.41
C LEU A 445 7.00 19.58 -6.01
N THR A 446 7.84 19.63 -4.98
CA THR A 446 7.41 20.10 -3.66
C THR A 446 6.82 21.53 -3.70
N ARG A 447 7.19 22.34 -4.68
CA ARG A 447 6.61 23.69 -4.91
C ARG A 447 5.11 23.63 -5.23
N ARG A 448 4.60 22.51 -5.76
CA ARG A 448 3.20 22.30 -6.14
C ARG A 448 2.37 21.62 -5.04
N LEU A 449 3.02 21.22 -3.94
CA LEU A 449 2.32 20.67 -2.78
C LEU A 449 1.51 21.77 -2.08
N PRO A 450 0.39 21.41 -1.40
CA PRO A 450 -0.40 22.34 -0.64
C PRO A 450 0.45 23.11 0.39
N ALA A 451 0.32 24.42 0.44
CA ALA A 451 0.84 25.21 1.54
C ALA A 451 -0.10 24.96 2.74
N GLY A 452 0.33 24.15 3.70
CA GLY A 452 -0.42 23.98 4.95
C GLY A 452 -0.32 25.27 5.76
N THR A 453 -1.43 25.92 6.04
CA THR A 453 -1.50 26.83 7.17
C THR A 453 -1.30 25.99 8.43
N THR A 454 -0.31 26.35 9.27
CA THR A 454 -0.14 25.83 10.62
C THR A 454 -1.51 25.91 11.30
N SER A 455 -2.05 24.74 11.66
CA SER A 455 -3.24 24.47 12.46
C SER A 455 -4.09 25.67 12.87
N SER A 456 -5.14 25.98 12.08
CA SER A 456 -6.43 26.25 12.70
C SER A 456 -7.19 24.90 12.70
N PRO A 457 -7.71 24.44 13.83
CA PRO A 457 -8.66 23.35 13.82
C PRO A 457 -9.80 23.74 12.86
N PRO A 458 -10.40 22.80 12.13
CA PRO A 458 -11.58 23.12 11.32
C PRO A 458 -12.53 23.84 12.25
N SER A 459 -12.83 25.11 11.93
CA SER A 459 -13.91 25.85 12.56
C SER A 459 -15.10 24.91 12.50
N VAL A 460 -15.47 24.36 13.63
CA VAL A 460 -16.79 23.76 13.82
C VAL A 460 -17.72 24.86 13.36
N ALA A 461 -18.28 24.70 12.16
CA ALA A 461 -19.25 25.64 11.64
C ALA A 461 -20.20 25.97 12.79
N ALA A 462 -20.17 27.22 13.21
CA ALA A 462 -20.99 27.69 14.30
C ALA A 462 -22.40 27.19 13.99
N ARG A 463 -22.92 26.33 14.86
CA ARG A 463 -24.36 26.06 14.87
C ARG A 463 -25.01 27.46 14.81
N PRO A 464 -25.94 27.69 13.89
CA PRO A 464 -26.75 28.90 13.97
C PRO A 464 -27.30 28.98 15.39
N PRO A 465 -27.32 30.15 16.02
CA PRO A 465 -27.81 30.27 17.39
C PRO A 465 -29.25 29.75 17.43
N ALA A 466 -29.44 28.70 18.24
CA ALA A 466 -30.76 28.27 18.61
C ALA A 466 -31.36 29.40 19.46
N GLY A 467 -32.43 30.00 18.94
CA GLY A 467 -33.22 30.89 19.75
C GLY A 467 -33.46 32.29 19.17
N GLU A 468 -34.19 32.38 18.10
CA GLU A 468 -35.22 33.43 18.04
C GLU A 468 -36.52 32.79 18.49
N SER A 469 -36.82 32.98 19.77
CA SER A 469 -38.14 32.79 20.35
C SER A 469 -39.11 33.70 19.58
N VAL A 470 -40.06 33.09 18.91
CA VAL A 470 -41.26 33.77 18.41
C VAL A 470 -41.89 34.42 19.66
N ALA A 471 -41.89 35.74 19.68
CA ALA A 471 -42.58 36.53 20.69
C ALA A 471 -44.06 36.13 20.72
N GLU A 472 -44.50 35.60 21.85
CA GLU A 472 -45.89 35.52 22.24
C GLU A 472 -46.45 36.92 22.33
N GLY A 473 -47.45 37.23 21.48
CA GLY A 473 -48.32 38.37 21.63
C GLY A 473 -49.21 38.23 22.88
N PRO A 474 -49.69 39.32 23.45
CA PRO A 474 -50.37 39.31 24.75
C PRO A 474 -51.79 38.73 24.66
N PRO A 475 -52.33 38.17 25.77
CA PRO A 475 -53.63 37.50 25.79
C PRO A 475 -54.77 38.53 25.82
N GLU A 476 -55.67 38.51 24.82
CA GLU A 476 -56.94 39.20 24.89
C GLU A 476 -58.02 38.39 25.59
N ALA A 477 -58.83 39.12 26.29
CA ALA A 477 -59.74 38.76 27.34
C ALA A 477 -60.95 37.94 26.92
N ARG A 478 -61.41 37.20 27.91
CA ARG A 478 -62.71 36.54 28.06
C ARG A 478 -63.94 37.29 27.52
N ALA A 479 -64.82 36.55 26.80
CA ALA A 479 -66.24 36.70 26.98
C ALA A 479 -66.98 35.39 26.58
N ARG A 480 -67.76 34.84 27.50
CA ARG A 480 -68.84 33.88 27.36
C ARG A 480 -70.19 34.77 27.34
N PRO A 481 -71.33 34.20 27.09
CA PRO A 481 -71.83 32.95 26.48
C PRO A 481 -73.11 33.20 25.57
N GLY A 482 -73.65 32.12 25.04
CA GLY A 482 -75.03 32.06 24.57
C GLY A 482 -75.17 31.38 23.21
N GLY A 483 -75.69 30.21 23.15
CA GLY A 483 -77.06 29.79 23.10
C GLY A 483 -77.41 29.28 21.71
N GLY A 484 -77.87 28.03 21.62
CA GLY A 484 -78.97 27.65 20.78
C GLY A 484 -78.69 26.86 19.49
N GLY A 485 -79.10 25.61 19.48
CA GLY A 485 -80.03 25.03 18.51
C GLY A 485 -79.45 24.23 17.36
N ALA A 486 -79.43 22.97 17.48
CA ALA A 486 -80.37 21.98 17.01
C ALA A 486 -80.28 21.50 15.54
N LEU A 487 -80.20 20.18 15.43
CA LEU A 487 -80.78 19.31 14.39
C LEU A 487 -80.04 19.21 13.05
N ALA A 488 -79.72 18.08 12.58
CA ALA A 488 -80.27 16.80 12.29
C ALA A 488 -79.56 16.13 11.08
N ALA A 489 -79.48 14.84 11.18
CA ALA A 489 -79.56 13.80 10.15
C ALA A 489 -78.44 13.54 9.16
N GLY A 490 -77.86 12.36 9.33
CA GLY A 490 -77.27 11.52 8.32
C GLY A 490 -78.26 10.93 7.35
N PRO A 491 -78.10 9.79 6.71
CA PRO A 491 -76.94 8.91 6.45
C PRO A 491 -76.87 8.49 4.95
N GLY A 492 -75.84 7.72 4.57
CA GLY A 492 -75.90 7.10 3.25
C GLY A 492 -74.69 6.36 2.76
N ARG A 493 -74.54 5.12 3.17
CA ARG A 493 -73.98 4.03 2.38
C ARG A 493 -75.05 3.56 1.38
N PRO A 494 -74.76 2.76 0.27
CA PRO A 494 -73.85 1.64 0.13
C PRO A 494 -73.28 1.36 -1.31
N ALA A 495 -72.22 0.55 -1.37
CA ALA A 495 -72.14 -0.79 -1.96
C ALA A 495 -72.02 -1.05 -3.47
N ARG A 496 -71.10 -2.02 -3.74
CA ARG A 496 -71.11 -3.07 -4.80
C ARG A 496 -70.71 -2.61 -6.21
N ALA A 497 -70.00 -3.37 -7.06
CA ALA A 497 -69.74 -4.80 -7.15
C ALA A 497 -68.63 -5.04 -8.16
N SER A 498 -67.88 -6.13 -8.01
CA SER A 498 -67.26 -6.89 -9.11
C SER A 498 -68.37 -7.49 -9.98
N PRO A 499 -68.16 -8.17 -11.11
CA PRO A 499 -67.16 -9.21 -11.38
C PRO A 499 -66.70 -9.35 -12.86
N ASP A 500 -65.72 -10.22 -13.05
CA ASP A 500 -65.69 -11.42 -13.90
C ASP A 500 -65.01 -11.43 -15.27
N GLU A 501 -64.29 -12.52 -15.43
CA GLU A 501 -64.05 -13.42 -16.57
C GLU A 501 -63.16 -12.89 -17.72
N GLY A 502 -62.20 -13.62 -18.25
CA GLY A 502 -61.91 -15.04 -18.20
C GLY A 502 -61.04 -15.44 -19.41
N HIS A 503 -60.37 -16.53 -19.28
CA HIS A 503 -59.87 -17.44 -20.33
C HIS A 503 -58.72 -16.95 -21.24
N SER A 504 -57.72 -17.70 -21.62
CA SER A 504 -57.41 -19.15 -21.54
C SER A 504 -56.01 -19.40 -22.16
N ARG A 505 -55.32 -20.39 -21.63
CA ARG A 505 -54.50 -21.45 -22.30
C ARG A 505 -53.62 -21.02 -23.50
N THR A 506 -52.34 -21.38 -23.55
CA THR A 506 -51.78 -22.71 -23.73
C THR A 506 -50.26 -22.71 -23.72
N ARG A 507 -49.69 -23.78 -23.17
CA ARG A 507 -48.31 -24.28 -23.29
C ARG A 507 -48.21 -25.22 -24.50
N PRO A 508 -47.00 -25.82 -24.69
CA PRO A 508 -45.72 -25.50 -25.33
C PRO A 508 -45.56 -26.35 -26.62
N PRO A 509 -44.45 -26.78 -27.12
CA PRO A 509 -43.05 -26.96 -26.70
C PRO A 509 -41.97 -26.62 -27.79
N GLY A 510 -40.70 -26.66 -27.39
CA GLY A 510 -39.57 -26.69 -28.28
C GLY A 510 -38.29 -26.43 -27.48
#